data_96ccfbd8e4994b3c14405c74967f243e
#
_entry.id   96ccfbd8e4994b3c14405c74967f243e
#
_cell.length_a   1.000
_cell.length_b   1.000
_cell.length_c   1.000
_cell.angle_alpha   90.00
_cell.angle_beta   90.00
_cell.angle_gamma   90.00
#
_symmetry.space_group_name_H-M   'P 1'
#
loop_
_entity.id
_entity.type
_entity.pdbx_description
1 polymer ?
#
loop_
_entity_poly.entity_id
_entity_poly.type
_entity_poly.pdbx_seq_one_letter_code
_entity_poly.pdbx_strand_id
1 'polypeptide(L)'
;WNRGDKSEYEFVGRRLASMGYITAVPNYRLYPEVQYPDFLEDGAQSIAHLKKELQKPEYKNLNPAQQYVLMGHSAGAYNAAMLALDPRWLNAAGLEHQTSVQGLIGLAGAYNIYPIKDTDVQPVFNHPDYPPKSQPIDYAGSRNVPALLLAPQSDTLVSIERNTKALHQALQSAGNQSKVESIEGTDHITLIGTLSPLLFFKGSTTKPIDQFMRELHQKNNLSAANPEQG
;
A
#
# COMPACT_ATOMS: atom_id res chain seq x y z
N TRP A 1 12.11 6.35 -0.03
CA TRP A 1 12.67 6.28 1.34
C TRP A 1 13.64 7.42 1.66
N ASN A 2 14.22 8.10 0.67
CA ASN A 2 15.20 9.18 0.85
C ASN A 2 14.68 10.56 0.39
N ARG A 3 13.43 10.65 -0.05
CA ARG A 3 12.78 11.88 -0.50
C ARG A 3 11.27 11.74 -0.56
N GLY A 4 10.58 12.87 -0.67
CA GLY A 4 9.13 12.99 -0.80
C GLY A 4 8.49 13.59 0.45
N ASP A 5 7.32 14.19 0.26
CA ASP A 5 6.50 14.75 1.33
C ASP A 5 5.01 14.55 1.01
N LYS A 6 4.18 14.41 2.04
CA LYS A 6 2.72 14.22 1.88
C LYS A 6 2.04 15.31 1.05
N SER A 7 2.59 16.52 1.04
CA SER A 7 2.06 17.63 0.23
C SER A 7 2.12 17.34 -1.27
N GLU A 8 3.12 16.57 -1.72
CA GLU A 8 3.24 16.11 -3.11
C GLU A 8 2.14 15.12 -3.51
N TYR A 9 1.47 14.48 -2.51
CA TYR A 9 0.40 13.51 -2.69
C TYR A 9 -0.99 14.03 -2.31
N GLU A 10 -1.14 15.34 -2.07
CA GLU A 10 -2.43 15.96 -1.74
C GLU A 10 -3.50 15.65 -2.79
N PHE A 11 -3.13 15.64 -4.08
CA PHE A 11 -4.04 15.31 -5.18
C PHE A 11 -4.58 13.88 -5.08
N VAL A 12 -3.81 12.93 -4.57
CA VAL A 12 -4.25 11.53 -4.34
C VAL A 12 -5.31 11.52 -3.24
N GLY A 13 -5.00 12.15 -2.10
CA GLY A 13 -5.95 12.26 -0.98
C GLY A 13 -7.26 12.92 -1.40
N ARG A 14 -7.20 14.05 -2.12
CA ARG A 14 -8.38 14.75 -2.65
C ARG A 14 -9.18 13.89 -3.64
N ARG A 15 -8.49 13.15 -4.52
CA ARG A 15 -9.16 12.27 -5.48
C ARG A 15 -9.92 11.15 -4.79
N LEU A 16 -9.30 10.45 -3.85
CA LEU A 16 -9.95 9.37 -3.11
C LEU A 16 -11.10 9.91 -2.24
N ALA A 17 -10.91 11.05 -1.59
CA ALA A 17 -11.97 11.72 -0.84
C ALA A 17 -13.17 12.09 -1.72
N SER A 18 -12.94 12.57 -2.96
CA SER A 18 -14.01 12.85 -3.92
C SER A 18 -14.78 11.62 -4.38
N MET A 19 -14.22 10.43 -4.20
CA MET A 19 -14.86 9.13 -4.46
C MET A 19 -15.62 8.59 -3.23
N GLY A 20 -15.63 9.34 -2.11
CA GLY A 20 -16.34 8.98 -0.87
C GLY A 20 -15.51 8.22 0.16
N TYR A 21 -14.17 8.15 0.01
CA TYR A 21 -13.30 7.46 0.96
C TYR A 21 -12.70 8.43 1.98
N ILE A 22 -12.69 8.04 3.25
CA ILE A 22 -11.88 8.73 4.26
C ILE A 22 -10.42 8.37 3.96
N THR A 23 -9.60 9.41 3.71
CA THR A 23 -8.22 9.22 3.25
C THR A 23 -7.24 9.94 4.16
N ALA A 24 -6.21 9.24 4.60
CA ALA A 24 -5.07 9.80 5.31
C ALA A 24 -3.79 9.62 4.50
N VAL A 25 -3.00 10.67 4.40
CA VAL A 25 -1.70 10.67 3.71
C VAL A 25 -0.63 11.07 4.73
N PRO A 26 0.01 10.09 5.39
CA PRO A 26 1.04 10.38 6.38
C PRO A 26 2.41 10.63 5.74
N ASN A 27 3.25 11.42 6.42
CA ASN A 27 4.69 11.36 6.25
C ASN A 27 5.27 10.19 7.07
N TYR A 28 6.42 9.72 6.67
CA TYR A 28 7.31 8.89 7.47
C TYR A 28 8.73 9.47 7.38
N ARG A 29 9.55 9.21 8.38
CA ARG A 29 10.95 9.68 8.39
C ARG A 29 11.75 9.06 7.25
N LEU A 30 12.68 9.81 6.72
CA LEU A 30 13.44 9.47 5.51
C LEU A 30 14.91 9.23 5.86
N TYR A 31 15.60 8.47 5.01
CA TYR A 31 17.05 8.44 5.02
C TYR A 31 17.62 9.85 4.67
N PRO A 32 18.67 10.34 5.33
CA PRO A 32 19.54 9.64 6.29
C PRO A 32 19.10 9.71 7.77
N GLU A 33 17.96 10.33 8.09
CA GLU A 33 17.49 10.42 9.48
C GLU A 33 17.19 9.02 10.04
N VAL A 34 16.61 8.14 9.22
CA VAL A 34 16.30 6.75 9.59
C VAL A 34 16.68 5.77 8.48
N GLN A 35 16.75 4.49 8.82
CA GLN A 35 16.96 3.35 7.93
C GLN A 35 15.86 2.32 8.16
N TYR A 36 15.90 1.21 7.40
CA TYR A 36 15.04 0.07 7.68
C TYR A 36 15.27 -0.44 9.12
N PRO A 37 14.23 -0.66 9.92
CA PRO A 37 12.82 -0.67 9.59
C PRO A 37 12.04 0.59 10.02
N ASP A 38 12.64 1.65 10.51
CA ASP A 38 12.01 2.75 11.25
C ASP A 38 10.84 3.39 10.47
N PHE A 39 10.95 3.54 9.14
CA PHE A 39 9.87 4.09 8.32
C PHE A 39 8.62 3.17 8.27
N LEU A 40 8.76 1.88 8.55
CA LEU A 40 7.63 0.96 8.70
C LEU A 40 6.95 1.14 10.06
N GLU A 41 7.74 1.38 11.10
CA GLU A 41 7.23 1.72 12.43
C GLU A 41 6.45 3.04 12.40
N ASP A 42 6.96 4.06 11.70
CA ASP A 42 6.26 5.31 11.48
C ASP A 42 4.91 5.11 10.76
N GLY A 43 4.91 4.27 9.72
CA GLY A 43 3.69 3.90 9.01
C GLY A 43 2.66 3.20 9.91
N ALA A 44 3.10 2.24 10.73
CA ALA A 44 2.24 1.55 11.68
C ALA A 44 1.68 2.49 12.75
N GLN A 45 2.50 3.39 13.31
CA GLN A 45 2.09 4.41 14.26
C GLN A 45 1.09 5.41 13.64
N SER A 46 1.27 5.74 12.36
CA SER A 46 0.33 6.62 11.64
C SER A 46 -1.08 5.99 11.56
N ILE A 47 -1.17 4.67 11.33
CA ILE A 47 -2.45 3.95 11.32
C ILE A 47 -3.05 3.90 12.73
N ALA A 48 -2.25 3.64 13.75
CA ALA A 48 -2.71 3.65 15.15
C ALA A 48 -3.22 5.02 15.57
N HIS A 49 -2.54 6.09 15.15
CA HIS A 49 -2.98 7.47 15.38
C HIS A 49 -4.31 7.75 14.67
N LEU A 50 -4.42 7.39 13.37
CA LEU A 50 -5.65 7.56 12.59
C LEU A 50 -6.84 6.87 13.27
N LYS A 51 -6.65 5.64 13.76
CA LYS A 51 -7.69 4.91 14.50
C LYS A 51 -8.21 5.69 15.70
N LYS A 52 -7.31 6.30 16.48
CA LYS A 52 -7.68 7.14 17.64
C LYS A 52 -8.37 8.43 17.19
N GLU A 53 -7.85 9.06 16.14
CA GLU A 53 -8.40 10.30 15.60
C GLU A 53 -9.84 10.13 15.14
N LEU A 54 -10.15 9.06 14.39
CA LEU A 54 -11.49 8.75 13.88
C LEU A 54 -12.51 8.40 14.97
N GLN A 55 -12.07 8.15 16.21
CA GLN A 55 -12.98 7.93 17.35
C GLN A 55 -13.49 9.24 17.96
N LYS A 56 -12.95 10.38 17.59
CA LYS A 56 -13.38 11.68 18.11
C LYS A 56 -14.82 12.00 17.69
N PRO A 57 -15.58 12.73 18.55
CA PRO A 57 -16.99 13.04 18.31
C PRO A 57 -17.25 13.72 16.96
N GLU A 58 -16.32 14.53 16.48
CA GLU A 58 -16.42 15.29 15.22
C GLU A 58 -16.49 14.39 14.00
N TYR A 59 -15.93 13.16 14.05
CA TYR A 59 -15.94 12.18 12.96
C TYR A 59 -17.05 11.13 13.09
N LYS A 60 -17.85 11.18 14.15
CA LYS A 60 -18.89 10.17 14.40
C LYS A 60 -19.88 10.03 13.25
N ASN A 61 -20.24 11.14 12.61
CA ASN A 61 -21.18 11.17 11.50
C ASN A 61 -20.62 10.54 10.20
N LEU A 62 -19.31 10.37 10.09
CA LEU A 62 -18.67 9.72 8.94
C LEU A 62 -18.80 8.19 9.00
N ASN A 63 -19.18 7.64 10.16
CA ASN A 63 -19.26 6.19 10.42
C ASN A 63 -18.01 5.46 9.87
N PRO A 64 -16.79 5.82 10.33
CA PRO A 64 -15.55 5.33 9.75
C PRO A 64 -15.42 3.83 9.94
N ALA A 65 -14.97 3.14 8.88
CA ALA A 65 -14.66 1.71 8.96
C ALA A 65 -13.54 1.45 9.98
N GLN A 66 -13.59 0.27 10.61
CA GLN A 66 -12.54 -0.15 11.54
C GLN A 66 -11.34 -0.81 10.83
N GLN A 67 -11.47 -1.06 9.54
CA GLN A 67 -10.46 -1.69 8.70
C GLN A 67 -9.97 -0.73 7.62
N TYR A 68 -8.70 -0.82 7.28
CA TYR A 68 -8.01 0.08 6.38
C TYR A 68 -7.55 -0.65 5.12
N VAL A 69 -7.65 0.02 3.99
CA VAL A 69 -6.93 -0.36 2.78
C VAL A 69 -5.64 0.43 2.75
N LEU A 70 -4.52 -0.27 2.68
CA LEU A 70 -3.21 0.34 2.62
C LEU A 70 -2.83 0.54 1.17
N MET A 71 -2.53 1.79 0.80
CA MET A 71 -2.20 2.16 -0.57
C MET A 71 -0.87 2.89 -0.62
N GLY A 72 -0.06 2.59 -1.64
CA GLY A 72 1.21 3.28 -1.82
C GLY A 72 1.70 3.25 -3.25
N HIS A 73 2.67 4.14 -3.55
CA HIS A 73 3.36 4.23 -4.80
C HIS A 73 4.86 4.03 -4.59
N SER A 74 5.54 3.24 -5.45
CA SER A 74 6.99 3.03 -5.41
C SER A 74 7.48 2.55 -4.01
N ALA A 75 8.35 3.30 -3.34
CA ALA A 75 8.76 3.06 -1.95
C ALA A 75 7.57 3.03 -0.98
N GLY A 76 6.56 3.89 -1.19
CA GLY A 76 5.32 3.85 -0.40
C GLY A 76 4.50 2.58 -0.63
N ALA A 77 4.55 1.97 -1.82
CA ALA A 77 3.92 0.68 -2.08
C ALA A 77 4.65 -0.47 -1.37
N TYR A 78 5.98 -0.41 -1.26
CA TYR A 78 6.72 -1.31 -0.39
C TYR A 78 6.26 -1.18 1.07
N ASN A 79 6.20 0.06 1.59
CA ASN A 79 5.77 0.28 2.97
C ASN A 79 4.34 -0.25 3.19
N ALA A 80 3.40 0.07 2.29
CA ALA A 80 2.03 -0.43 2.36
C ALA A 80 1.96 -1.97 2.32
N ALA A 81 2.76 -2.61 1.46
CA ALA A 81 2.81 -4.06 1.35
C ALA A 81 3.43 -4.73 2.60
N MET A 82 4.52 -4.18 3.16
CA MET A 82 5.09 -4.67 4.41
C MET A 82 4.08 -4.58 5.56
N LEU A 83 3.40 -3.44 5.71
CA LEU A 83 2.38 -3.25 6.75
C LEU A 83 1.14 -4.15 6.54
N ALA A 84 0.81 -4.46 5.29
CA ALA A 84 -0.33 -5.30 4.97
C ALA A 84 -0.04 -6.80 5.10
N LEU A 85 1.16 -7.25 4.80
CA LEU A 85 1.49 -8.67 4.71
C LEU A 85 2.25 -9.19 5.94
N ASP A 86 3.03 -8.34 6.62
CA ASP A 86 3.79 -8.70 7.82
C ASP A 86 3.08 -8.16 9.08
N PRO A 87 2.47 -9.04 9.89
CA PRO A 87 1.69 -8.61 11.06
C PRO A 87 2.52 -7.96 12.16
N ARG A 88 3.84 -8.13 12.17
CA ARG A 88 4.71 -7.63 13.24
C ARG A 88 4.56 -6.13 13.46
N TRP A 89 4.47 -5.35 12.37
CA TRP A 89 4.48 -3.90 12.42
C TRP A 89 3.24 -3.31 13.09
N LEU A 90 2.05 -3.74 12.65
CA LEU A 90 0.80 -3.26 13.23
C LEU A 90 0.59 -3.78 14.64
N ASN A 91 0.96 -5.04 14.91
CA ASN A 91 0.89 -5.61 16.26
C ASN A 91 1.79 -4.84 17.23
N ALA A 92 3.01 -4.46 16.83
CA ALA A 92 3.91 -3.63 17.64
C ALA A 92 3.35 -2.23 17.92
N ALA A 93 2.52 -1.68 17.01
CA ALA A 93 1.81 -0.42 17.20
C ALA A 93 0.50 -0.56 18.01
N GLY A 94 0.21 -1.73 18.58
CA GLY A 94 -1.01 -1.99 19.37
C GLY A 94 -2.27 -2.16 18.53
N LEU A 95 -2.12 -2.50 17.25
CA LEU A 95 -3.23 -2.81 16.35
C LEU A 95 -3.27 -4.32 16.11
N GLU A 96 -4.45 -4.91 16.21
CA GLU A 96 -4.63 -6.28 15.74
C GLU A 96 -4.63 -6.27 14.21
N HIS A 97 -3.57 -6.81 13.62
CA HIS A 97 -3.37 -6.79 12.19
C HIS A 97 -4.54 -7.43 11.44
N GLN A 98 -5.09 -8.54 11.95
CA GLN A 98 -6.18 -9.28 11.31
C GLN A 98 -7.45 -8.45 11.12
N THR A 99 -7.78 -7.65 12.07
CA THR A 99 -8.99 -6.83 12.08
C THR A 99 -8.74 -5.41 11.58
N SER A 100 -7.48 -5.03 11.35
CA SER A 100 -7.13 -3.67 10.94
C SER A 100 -6.91 -3.52 9.43
N VAL A 101 -6.44 -4.57 8.72
CA VAL A 101 -6.14 -4.48 7.28
C VAL A 101 -7.18 -5.24 6.46
N GLN A 102 -7.82 -4.53 5.54
CA GLN A 102 -8.83 -5.05 4.62
C GLN A 102 -8.29 -5.36 3.22
N GLY A 103 -7.27 -4.63 2.77
CA GLY A 103 -6.71 -4.78 1.43
C GLY A 103 -5.44 -3.99 1.23
N LEU A 104 -4.75 -4.33 0.14
CA LEU A 104 -3.52 -3.68 -0.32
C LEU A 104 -3.72 -3.15 -1.74
N ILE A 105 -3.33 -1.89 -1.97
CA ILE A 105 -3.24 -1.30 -3.31
C ILE A 105 -1.80 -0.82 -3.52
N GLY A 106 -1.09 -1.43 -4.45
CA GLY A 106 0.28 -1.06 -4.76
C GLY A 106 0.43 -0.53 -6.18
N LEU A 107 1.03 0.64 -6.34
CA LEU A 107 1.31 1.27 -7.63
C LEU A 107 2.82 1.28 -7.86
N ALA A 108 3.28 0.64 -8.94
CA ALA A 108 4.69 0.55 -9.33
C ALA A 108 5.63 0.20 -8.15
N GLY A 109 5.20 -0.75 -7.32
CA GLY A 109 5.86 -1.00 -6.03
C GLY A 109 7.11 -1.84 -6.12
N ALA A 110 7.99 -1.63 -5.14
CA ALA A 110 9.25 -2.33 -4.95
C ALA A 110 9.06 -3.49 -3.96
N TYR A 111 8.79 -4.71 -4.43
CA TYR A 111 8.38 -5.84 -3.58
C TYR A 111 9.41 -6.95 -3.47
N ASN A 112 10.35 -7.01 -4.42
CA ASN A 112 11.45 -7.97 -4.48
C ASN A 112 12.71 -7.23 -4.94
N ILE A 113 13.35 -6.51 -4.03
CA ILE A 113 14.34 -5.47 -4.36
C ILE A 113 15.79 -5.96 -4.34
N TYR A 114 16.09 -7.08 -3.67
CA TYR A 114 17.47 -7.52 -3.50
C TYR A 114 18.03 -8.30 -4.70
N PRO A 115 19.27 -8.05 -5.13
CA PRO A 115 20.15 -6.99 -4.67
C PRO A 115 19.69 -5.60 -5.16
N ILE A 116 19.84 -4.59 -4.31
CA ILE A 116 19.51 -3.20 -4.66
C ILE A 116 20.62 -2.66 -5.58
N LYS A 117 20.24 -2.17 -6.76
CA LYS A 117 21.18 -1.60 -7.72
C LYS A 117 21.38 -0.09 -7.55
N ASP A 118 20.36 0.59 -7.04
CA ASP A 118 20.39 2.03 -6.81
C ASP A 118 21.26 2.33 -5.58
N THR A 119 22.38 3.02 -5.80
CA THR A 119 23.36 3.38 -4.77
C THR A 119 22.78 4.33 -3.71
N ASP A 120 21.78 5.13 -4.05
CA ASP A 120 21.12 6.04 -3.12
C ASP A 120 20.13 5.30 -2.19
N VAL A 121 19.67 4.12 -2.63
CA VAL A 121 18.75 3.26 -1.85
C VAL A 121 19.50 2.20 -1.04
N GLN A 122 20.68 1.79 -1.48
CA GLN A 122 21.49 0.77 -0.79
C GLN A 122 21.66 1.04 0.72
N PRO A 123 22.04 2.25 1.18
CA PRO A 123 22.25 2.50 2.59
C PRO A 123 20.97 2.51 3.41
N VAL A 124 19.81 2.72 2.79
CA VAL A 124 18.48 2.63 3.46
C VAL A 124 18.27 1.24 4.05
N PHE A 125 18.80 0.21 3.40
CA PHE A 125 18.67 -1.20 3.77
C PHE A 125 20.00 -1.83 4.23
N ASN A 126 20.91 -1.04 4.78
CA ASN A 126 22.17 -1.50 5.38
C ASN A 126 23.06 -2.32 4.42
N HIS A 127 23.09 -1.95 3.11
CA HIS A 127 24.01 -2.60 2.17
C HIS A 127 25.45 -2.57 2.69
N PRO A 128 26.25 -3.67 2.55
CA PRO A 128 25.91 -4.93 1.87
C PRO A 128 25.15 -5.95 2.74
N ASP A 129 24.96 -5.69 4.03
CA ASP A 129 24.38 -6.59 5.02
C ASP A 129 22.85 -6.40 5.11
N TYR A 130 22.15 -6.73 4.03
CA TYR A 130 20.69 -6.56 3.97
C TYR A 130 19.98 -7.30 5.11
N PRO A 131 19.00 -6.64 5.79
CA PRO A 131 18.23 -7.28 6.85
C PRO A 131 17.45 -8.49 6.30
N PRO A 132 17.49 -9.65 6.97
CA PRO A 132 16.73 -10.82 6.52
C PRO A 132 15.23 -10.54 6.60
N LYS A 133 14.46 -11.14 5.66
CA LYS A 133 13.00 -11.00 5.60
C LYS A 133 12.55 -9.53 5.66
N SER A 134 13.19 -8.69 4.85
CA SER A 134 12.86 -7.26 4.74
C SER A 134 12.23 -6.89 3.41
N GLN A 135 11.62 -7.85 2.70
CA GLN A 135 10.93 -7.61 1.45
C GLN A 135 9.48 -8.08 1.52
N PRO A 136 8.52 -7.36 0.91
CA PRO A 136 7.12 -7.79 0.89
C PRO A 136 6.88 -9.20 0.36
N ILE A 137 7.65 -9.63 -0.63
CA ILE A 137 7.53 -10.97 -1.22
C ILE A 137 7.78 -12.09 -0.19
N ASP A 138 8.59 -11.85 0.84
CA ASP A 138 8.89 -12.81 1.90
C ASP A 138 7.65 -13.16 2.76
N TYR A 139 6.60 -12.32 2.67
CA TYR A 139 5.38 -12.43 3.47
C TYR A 139 4.12 -12.74 2.65
N ALA A 140 4.26 -13.09 1.39
CA ALA A 140 3.12 -13.38 0.51
C ALA A 140 2.19 -14.48 1.05
N GLY A 141 2.71 -15.42 1.85
CA GLY A 141 1.95 -16.50 2.49
C GLY A 141 1.58 -16.25 3.96
N SER A 142 1.99 -15.12 4.54
CA SER A 142 1.79 -14.87 5.97
C SER A 142 0.35 -14.55 6.32
N ARG A 143 -0.40 -14.03 5.36
CA ARG A 143 -1.79 -13.62 5.56
C ARG A 143 -2.57 -13.51 4.27
N ASN A 144 -3.89 -13.79 4.36
CA ASN A 144 -4.82 -13.56 3.23
C ASN A 144 -5.33 -12.11 3.24
N VAL A 145 -4.60 -11.24 2.55
CA VAL A 145 -4.99 -9.86 2.29
C VAL A 145 -5.23 -9.68 0.79
N PRO A 146 -6.46 -9.37 0.36
CA PRO A 146 -6.72 -9.06 -1.03
C PRO A 146 -5.82 -7.93 -1.53
N ALA A 147 -5.23 -8.08 -2.71
CA ALA A 147 -4.29 -7.13 -3.26
C ALA A 147 -4.64 -6.72 -4.69
N LEU A 148 -4.57 -5.42 -4.97
CA LEU A 148 -4.57 -4.82 -6.30
C LEU A 148 -3.18 -4.23 -6.57
N LEU A 149 -2.49 -4.75 -7.58
CA LEU A 149 -1.16 -4.30 -7.97
C LEU A 149 -1.24 -3.63 -9.35
N LEU A 150 -1.02 -2.33 -9.40
CA LEU A 150 -1.06 -1.54 -10.62
C LEU A 150 0.35 -1.31 -11.11
N ALA A 151 0.61 -1.71 -12.36
CA ALA A 151 1.87 -1.48 -13.04
C ALA A 151 1.71 -0.42 -14.12
N PRO A 152 2.71 0.43 -14.37
CA PRO A 152 2.72 1.26 -15.58
C PRO A 152 2.97 0.39 -16.81
N GLN A 153 2.72 0.94 -18.00
CA GLN A 153 3.02 0.27 -19.26
C GLN A 153 4.53 -0.03 -19.39
N SER A 154 5.36 0.90 -18.93
CA SER A 154 6.82 0.73 -18.87
C SER A 154 7.38 1.31 -17.57
N ASP A 155 8.37 0.64 -17.01
CA ASP A 155 9.03 1.09 -15.79
C ASP A 155 10.53 0.83 -15.88
N THR A 156 11.31 1.91 -15.88
CA THR A 156 12.77 1.86 -15.92
C THR A 156 13.41 1.92 -14.54
N LEU A 157 12.62 2.25 -13.50
CA LEU A 157 13.10 2.37 -12.12
C LEU A 157 12.85 1.09 -11.32
N VAL A 158 11.66 0.51 -11.46
CA VAL A 158 11.25 -0.72 -10.75
C VAL A 158 10.81 -1.77 -11.76
N SER A 159 11.56 -2.86 -11.87
CA SER A 159 11.23 -3.96 -12.79
C SER A 159 9.85 -4.54 -12.47
N ILE A 160 8.91 -4.43 -13.40
CA ILE A 160 7.53 -4.95 -13.30
C ILE A 160 7.55 -6.47 -13.09
N GLU A 161 8.37 -7.18 -13.87
CA GLU A 161 8.49 -8.65 -13.78
C GLU A 161 8.96 -9.09 -12.39
N ARG A 162 10.03 -8.44 -11.91
CA ARG A 162 10.67 -8.81 -10.67
C ARG A 162 9.86 -8.41 -9.44
N ASN A 163 9.08 -7.36 -9.52
CA ASN A 163 8.33 -6.82 -8.38
C ASN A 163 6.84 -7.12 -8.49
N THR A 164 6.10 -6.42 -9.34
CA THR A 164 4.64 -6.54 -9.42
C THR A 164 4.19 -7.95 -9.76
N LYS A 165 4.76 -8.55 -10.81
CA LYS A 165 4.37 -9.90 -11.23
C LYS A 165 4.85 -10.97 -10.26
N ALA A 166 6.07 -10.84 -9.72
CA ALA A 166 6.58 -11.81 -8.75
C ALA A 166 5.77 -11.81 -7.45
N LEU A 167 5.41 -10.64 -6.90
CA LEU A 167 4.55 -10.58 -5.72
C LEU A 167 3.16 -11.16 -6.01
N HIS A 168 2.57 -10.83 -7.16
CA HIS A 168 1.28 -11.38 -7.58
C HIS A 168 1.31 -12.92 -7.61
N GLN A 169 2.31 -13.51 -8.27
CA GLN A 169 2.47 -14.96 -8.34
C GLN A 169 2.64 -15.59 -6.94
N ALA A 170 3.47 -14.97 -6.10
CA ALA A 170 3.68 -15.45 -4.74
C ALA A 170 2.39 -15.40 -3.90
N LEU A 171 1.62 -14.31 -3.98
CA LEU A 171 0.32 -14.18 -3.33
C LEU A 171 -0.67 -15.25 -3.80
N GLN A 172 -0.80 -15.45 -5.13
CA GLN A 172 -1.69 -16.47 -5.68
C GLN A 172 -1.27 -17.89 -5.28
N SER A 173 0.02 -18.19 -5.29
CA SER A 173 0.56 -19.49 -4.88
C SER A 173 0.29 -19.79 -3.41
N ALA A 174 0.14 -18.76 -2.59
CA ALA A 174 -0.24 -18.85 -1.17
C ALA A 174 -1.77 -18.85 -0.94
N GLY A 175 -2.58 -18.88 -2.01
CA GLY A 175 -4.04 -18.86 -1.94
C GLY A 175 -4.66 -17.48 -1.72
N ASN A 176 -3.88 -16.41 -1.81
CA ASN A 176 -4.36 -15.04 -1.65
C ASN A 176 -5.02 -14.50 -2.91
N GLN A 177 -6.04 -13.67 -2.74
CA GLN A 177 -6.65 -12.96 -3.85
C GLN A 177 -5.74 -11.80 -4.28
N SER A 178 -5.25 -11.85 -5.51
CA SER A 178 -4.42 -10.79 -6.06
C SER A 178 -4.81 -10.52 -7.52
N LYS A 179 -4.90 -9.24 -7.87
CA LYS A 179 -5.14 -8.75 -9.24
C LYS A 179 -3.97 -7.89 -9.66
N VAL A 180 -3.57 -8.02 -10.94
CA VAL A 180 -2.60 -7.12 -11.59
C VAL A 180 -3.28 -6.43 -12.74
N GLU A 181 -3.12 -5.12 -12.84
CA GLU A 181 -3.53 -4.35 -14.02
C GLU A 181 -2.38 -3.48 -14.51
N SER A 182 -2.17 -3.48 -15.83
CA SER A 182 -1.24 -2.58 -16.50
C SER A 182 -1.99 -1.36 -17.01
N ILE A 183 -1.49 -0.17 -16.68
CA ILE A 183 -2.10 1.10 -17.09
C ILE A 183 -1.35 1.64 -18.29
N GLU A 184 -1.98 1.54 -19.45
CA GLU A 184 -1.42 2.01 -20.71
C GLU A 184 -1.10 3.52 -20.69
N GLY A 185 -0.10 3.94 -21.45
CA GLY A 185 0.31 5.33 -21.57
C GLY A 185 1.04 5.89 -20.34
N THR A 186 1.38 5.06 -19.36
CA THR A 186 2.03 5.48 -18.13
C THR A 186 3.44 4.91 -17.97
N ASP A 187 4.26 5.63 -17.23
CA ASP A 187 5.56 5.23 -16.67
C ASP A 187 5.50 5.24 -15.14
N HIS A 188 6.65 5.00 -14.49
CA HIS A 188 6.76 4.94 -13.04
C HIS A 188 6.13 6.14 -12.32
N ILE A 189 6.39 7.35 -12.81
CA ILE A 189 5.94 8.61 -12.19
C ILE A 189 4.51 8.97 -12.61
N THR A 190 4.21 8.83 -13.90
CA THR A 190 2.90 9.21 -14.42
C THR A 190 1.78 8.27 -13.98
N LEU A 191 2.09 7.05 -13.56
CA LEU A 191 1.11 6.10 -13.02
C LEU A 191 0.32 6.72 -11.84
N ILE A 192 1.01 7.19 -10.80
CA ILE A 192 0.33 7.84 -9.67
C ILE A 192 -0.29 9.17 -10.10
N GLY A 193 0.34 9.86 -11.05
CA GLY A 193 -0.16 11.12 -11.60
C GLY A 193 -1.53 11.01 -12.28
N THR A 194 -1.95 9.81 -12.73
CA THR A 194 -3.29 9.61 -13.32
C THR A 194 -4.45 9.83 -12.33
N LEU A 195 -4.17 9.89 -11.02
CA LEU A 195 -5.14 10.31 -10.01
C LEU A 195 -5.34 11.84 -9.99
N SER A 196 -4.42 12.59 -10.59
CA SER A 196 -4.56 14.03 -10.76
C SER A 196 -5.50 14.36 -11.92
N PRO A 197 -6.34 15.41 -11.79
CA PRO A 197 -7.14 15.92 -12.91
C PRO A 197 -6.31 16.36 -14.12
N LEU A 198 -5.01 16.63 -13.93
CA LEU A 198 -4.12 17.08 -14.99
C LEU A 198 -3.61 15.96 -15.91
N LEU A 199 -3.58 14.69 -15.41
CA LEU A 199 -2.98 13.56 -16.15
C LEU A 199 -3.97 12.42 -16.44
N PHE A 200 -5.26 12.60 -16.17
CA PHE A 200 -6.28 11.57 -16.40
C PHE A 200 -6.35 11.07 -17.87
N PHE A 201 -5.90 11.87 -18.81
CA PHE A 201 -5.88 11.53 -20.26
C PHE A 201 -4.77 10.53 -20.63
N LYS A 202 -3.76 10.33 -19.76
CA LYS A 202 -2.67 9.38 -19.99
C LYS A 202 -3.03 7.94 -19.61
N GLY A 203 -4.13 7.74 -18.90
CA GLY A 203 -4.56 6.47 -18.35
C GLY A 203 -5.41 6.69 -17.11
N SER A 204 -5.95 5.65 -16.53
CA SER A 204 -6.78 5.78 -15.33
C SER A 204 -6.53 4.67 -14.33
N THR A 205 -5.91 5.01 -13.21
CA THR A 205 -5.84 4.15 -12.02
C THR A 205 -7.09 4.24 -11.16
N THR A 206 -7.90 5.28 -11.35
CA THR A 206 -9.12 5.53 -10.55
C THR A 206 -10.13 4.40 -10.66
N LYS A 207 -10.39 3.92 -11.90
CA LYS A 207 -11.39 2.88 -12.14
C LYS A 207 -11.06 1.55 -11.45
N PRO A 208 -9.87 0.96 -11.64
CA PRO A 208 -9.50 -0.29 -10.94
C PRO A 208 -9.46 -0.12 -9.42
N ILE A 209 -9.01 1.04 -8.91
CA ILE A 209 -9.03 1.33 -7.47
C ILE A 209 -10.46 1.35 -6.94
N ASP A 210 -11.38 2.10 -7.58
CA ASP A 210 -12.78 2.18 -7.14
C ASP A 210 -13.46 0.80 -7.18
N GLN A 211 -13.25 0.05 -8.25
CA GLN A 211 -13.80 -1.30 -8.38
C GLN A 211 -13.31 -2.21 -7.25
N PHE A 212 -12.01 -2.24 -6.99
CA PHE A 212 -11.42 -3.04 -5.92
C PHE A 212 -11.98 -2.66 -4.55
N MET A 213 -12.07 -1.36 -4.24
CA MET A 213 -12.61 -0.86 -2.99
C MET A 213 -14.08 -1.26 -2.79
N ARG A 214 -14.90 -1.19 -3.85
CA ARG A 214 -16.31 -1.62 -3.82
C ARG A 214 -16.45 -3.13 -3.60
N GLU A 215 -15.63 -3.94 -4.25
CA GLU A 215 -15.61 -5.40 -4.06
C GLU A 215 -15.26 -5.77 -2.61
N LEU A 216 -14.28 -5.09 -2.00
CA LEU A 216 -13.95 -5.27 -0.59
C LEU A 216 -15.12 -4.91 0.33
N HIS A 217 -15.77 -3.77 0.08
CA HIS A 217 -16.92 -3.32 0.87
C HIS A 217 -18.10 -4.29 0.79
N GLN A 218 -18.41 -4.80 -0.41
CA GLN A 218 -19.50 -5.77 -0.60
C GLN A 218 -19.25 -7.08 0.15
N LYS A 219 -18.00 -7.60 0.12
CA LYS A 219 -17.64 -8.82 0.85
C LYS A 219 -17.82 -8.66 2.35
N ASN A 220 -17.40 -7.54 2.91
CA ASN A 220 -17.53 -7.29 4.34
C ASN A 220 -19.00 -7.20 4.77
N ASN A 221 -19.85 -6.57 3.95
CA ASN A 221 -21.28 -6.51 4.24
C ASN A 221 -21.95 -7.88 4.20
N LEU A 222 -21.55 -8.76 3.27
CA LEU A 222 -22.05 -10.14 3.19
C LEU A 222 -21.59 -10.98 4.39
N SER A 223 -20.33 -10.84 4.81
CA SER A 223 -19.80 -11.54 5.99
C SER A 223 -20.47 -11.06 7.28
N ALA A 224 -20.76 -9.77 7.39
CA ALA A 224 -21.47 -9.22 8.54
C ALA A 224 -22.95 -9.66 8.59
N ALA A 225 -23.58 -9.91 7.43
CA ALA A 225 -24.97 -10.36 7.33
C ALA A 225 -25.15 -11.88 7.59
N ASN A 226 -24.08 -12.70 7.45
CA ASN A 226 -24.09 -14.16 7.67
C ASN A 226 -22.92 -14.60 8.58
N PRO A 227 -22.97 -14.34 9.88
CA PRO A 227 -21.87 -14.65 10.81
C PRO A 227 -21.68 -16.15 11.09
N GLU A 228 -22.57 -17.04 10.61
CA GLU A 228 -22.54 -18.50 10.94
C GLU A 228 -21.79 -19.36 9.90
N GLN A 229 -21.16 -18.79 8.86
CA GLN A 229 -20.47 -19.55 7.80
C GLN A 229 -18.95 -19.27 7.71
N GLY A 230 -18.31 -18.75 8.76
CA GLY A 230 -16.88 -18.47 8.80
C GLY A 230 -16.09 -19.35 9.77
#